data_19ea527a9551facbca31576860b23038
#
_entry.id   19ea527a9551facbca31576860b23038
#
_cell.length_a   1.000
_cell.length_b   1.000
_cell.length_c   1.000
_cell.angle_alpha   90.00
_cell.angle_beta   90.00
_cell.angle_gamma   90.00
#
_symmetry.space_group_name_H-M   'P 1'
#
loop_
_entity.id
_entity.type
_entity.pdbx_description
1 polymer ?
#
loop_
_entity_poly.entity_id
_entity_poly.type
_entity_poly.pdbx_seq_one_letter_code
_entity_poly.pdbx_strand_id
1 'polypeptide(L)'
;MGDIRLTRKIGLAGAVFLMVGNIIGASIFILPGTLAGIAGPAVFVAYLIAIIPAIFSSLVAAQVGSILPVSASDYVFTSTVLSPLLGFLKVWAAMLGAMVGGPLLAYGFADYFSFFMPETDRVAIAVSAVIAITIVNLFGLRISVRSQIVMVSIFVTALMVLAIGGMFHIDIELMTPLAPLGWGAVLAAAVPAYYSYTGFTMLLSFAEEIKNPARNIPLIVFFTFLTVATVYTSVTFVIPGLIPWRELGSIVAPLSDAAATFLPDWYAAAITIAALLAAGTSINAVIIATSRSFFAVARNRIYPKAISHVSASTNEPDVAILLVSVVVLGGITFQGSIAQYATVSVIGWMLYGIIWGIALVRLPTKLPDHYHSAKFKLPIPILWLTAVAVSYTHLTLPTTPYV
;
A
#
# COMPACT_ATOMS: atom_id res chain seq x y z
N MET A 1 -34.82 -0.03 -9.60
CA MET A 1 -33.58 -0.75 -9.91
C MET A 1 -33.25 -1.57 -8.70
N GLY A 2 -33.31 -2.91 -8.80
CA GLY A 2 -33.05 -3.80 -7.66
C GLY A 2 -31.63 -3.63 -7.18
N ASP A 3 -31.48 -3.50 -5.87
CA ASP A 3 -30.22 -3.37 -5.12
C ASP A 3 -29.45 -4.69 -5.28
N ILE A 4 -28.58 -4.81 -6.30
CA ILE A 4 -27.73 -5.99 -6.51
C ILE A 4 -26.65 -5.93 -5.44
N ARG A 5 -26.94 -6.53 -4.29
CA ARG A 5 -25.96 -6.66 -3.21
C ARG A 5 -25.04 -7.84 -3.48
N LEU A 6 -23.73 -7.62 -3.30
CA LEU A 6 -22.73 -8.67 -3.40
C LEU A 6 -22.91 -9.71 -2.26
N THR A 7 -22.71 -10.98 -2.57
CA THR A 7 -22.86 -12.06 -1.59
C THR A 7 -21.69 -12.07 -0.61
N ARG A 8 -21.97 -12.11 0.70
CA ARG A 8 -20.99 -12.16 1.79
C ARG A 8 -20.28 -13.50 1.85
N LYS A 9 -19.15 -13.63 1.13
CA LYS A 9 -18.41 -14.89 1.00
C LYS A 9 -17.08 -14.88 1.76
N ILE A 10 -16.48 -13.71 2.03
CA ILE A 10 -15.12 -13.58 2.58
C ILE A 10 -15.16 -13.65 4.11
N GLY A 11 -14.52 -14.66 4.69
CA GLY A 11 -14.34 -14.79 6.14
C GLY A 11 -13.18 -13.94 6.67
N LEU A 12 -13.03 -13.87 8.01
CA LEU A 12 -12.00 -13.08 8.69
C LEU A 12 -10.60 -13.41 8.16
N ALA A 13 -10.18 -14.67 8.18
CA ALA A 13 -8.84 -15.07 7.75
C ALA A 13 -8.58 -14.71 6.28
N GLY A 14 -9.52 -15.02 5.36
CA GLY A 14 -9.37 -14.67 3.95
C GLY A 14 -9.22 -13.17 3.72
N ALA A 15 -9.97 -12.35 4.45
CA ALA A 15 -9.87 -10.90 4.36
C ALA A 15 -8.55 -10.37 4.94
N VAL A 16 -8.04 -10.94 6.03
CA VAL A 16 -6.72 -10.60 6.58
C VAL A 16 -5.63 -10.88 5.55
N PHE A 17 -5.62 -12.08 4.93
CA PHE A 17 -4.63 -12.42 3.91
C PHE A 17 -4.73 -11.52 2.67
N LEU A 18 -5.94 -11.18 2.23
CA LEU A 18 -6.14 -10.21 1.14
C LEU A 18 -5.52 -8.86 1.48
N MET A 19 -5.75 -8.37 2.70
CA MET A 19 -5.24 -7.08 3.15
C MET A 19 -3.72 -7.10 3.36
N VAL A 20 -3.19 -8.15 3.99
CA VAL A 20 -1.73 -8.34 4.16
C VAL A 20 -1.04 -8.35 2.80
N GLY A 21 -1.58 -9.10 1.83
CA GLY A 21 -1.03 -9.16 0.49
C GLY A 21 -1.07 -7.83 -0.25
N ASN A 22 -2.13 -7.05 -0.04
CA ASN A 22 -2.25 -5.74 -0.66
C ASN A 22 -1.29 -4.70 -0.05
N ILE A 23 -1.08 -4.73 1.27
CA ILE A 23 -0.25 -3.75 1.98
C ILE A 23 1.23 -4.12 1.90
N ILE A 24 1.59 -5.37 2.23
CA ILE A 24 2.99 -5.82 2.17
C ILE A 24 3.49 -5.72 0.72
N GLY A 25 2.80 -6.33 -0.22
CA GLY A 25 3.10 -6.22 -1.65
C GLY A 25 4.60 -6.12 -1.97
N ALA A 26 4.93 -5.27 -2.94
CA ALA A 26 6.32 -5.05 -3.36
C ALA A 26 7.11 -4.14 -2.43
N SER A 27 6.46 -3.29 -1.64
CA SER A 27 7.15 -2.20 -0.93
C SER A 27 8.22 -2.67 0.04
N ILE A 28 8.00 -3.80 0.74
CA ILE A 28 8.97 -4.37 1.68
C ILE A 28 10.23 -4.91 0.98
N PHE A 29 10.09 -5.35 -0.25
CA PHE A 29 11.23 -5.85 -1.01
C PHE A 29 12.09 -4.72 -1.58
N ILE A 30 11.50 -3.55 -1.86
CA ILE A 30 12.11 -2.47 -2.62
C ILE A 30 12.62 -1.35 -1.70
N LEU A 31 11.75 -0.83 -0.81
CA LEU A 31 12.03 0.37 -0.05
C LEU A 31 13.09 0.20 1.07
N PRO A 32 13.18 -0.91 1.81
CA PRO A 32 14.11 -0.99 2.93
C PRO A 32 15.57 -0.75 2.57
N GLY A 33 16.04 -1.30 1.44
CA GLY A 33 17.40 -1.08 0.96
C GLY A 33 17.64 0.40 0.63
N THR A 34 16.77 0.98 -0.20
CA THR A 34 16.85 2.41 -0.58
C THR A 34 16.83 3.33 0.65
N LEU A 35 15.95 3.04 1.62
CA LEU A 35 15.80 3.86 2.82
C LEU A 35 16.94 3.65 3.84
N ALA A 36 17.56 2.47 3.85
CA ALA A 36 18.79 2.25 4.61
C ALA A 36 19.93 3.15 4.10
N GLY A 37 20.01 3.40 2.80
CA GLY A 37 20.95 4.36 2.22
C GLY A 37 20.74 5.80 2.72
N ILE A 38 19.50 6.16 3.12
CA ILE A 38 19.14 7.49 3.64
C ILE A 38 19.27 7.55 5.18
N ALA A 39 18.70 6.56 5.89
CA ALA A 39 18.62 6.57 7.35
C ALA A 39 19.80 5.89 8.06
N GLY A 40 20.62 5.16 7.32
CA GLY A 40 21.61 4.26 7.90
C GLY A 40 20.96 3.04 8.57
N PRO A 41 21.66 2.42 9.55
CA PRO A 41 21.13 1.29 10.30
C PRO A 41 19.80 1.58 11.03
N ALA A 42 19.51 2.86 11.33
CA ALA A 42 18.24 3.27 11.96
C ALA A 42 17.03 3.23 11.01
N VAL A 43 17.12 2.63 9.83
CA VAL A 43 15.99 2.50 8.90
C VAL A 43 14.75 1.86 9.57
N PHE A 44 14.94 0.89 10.47
CA PHE A 44 13.83 0.31 11.22
C PHE A 44 13.11 1.33 12.12
N VAL A 45 13.83 2.33 12.64
CA VAL A 45 13.22 3.43 13.40
C VAL A 45 12.37 4.32 12.48
N ALA A 46 12.81 4.56 11.25
CA ALA A 46 12.00 5.26 10.26
C ALA A 46 10.66 4.53 9.99
N TYR A 47 10.70 3.19 9.87
CA TYR A 47 9.49 2.37 9.75
C TYR A 47 8.62 2.41 11.02
N LEU A 48 9.21 2.40 12.22
CA LEU A 48 8.46 2.56 13.48
C LEU A 48 7.79 3.94 13.58
N ILE A 49 8.44 5.01 13.12
CA ILE A 49 7.84 6.34 13.04
C ILE A 49 6.67 6.33 12.04
N ALA A 50 6.84 5.69 10.88
CA ALA A 50 5.80 5.57 9.87
C ALA A 50 4.57 4.75 10.33
N ILE A 51 4.72 3.90 11.36
CA ILE A 51 3.59 3.20 12.00
C ILE A 51 2.56 4.18 12.58
N ILE A 52 3.00 5.31 13.12
CA ILE A 52 2.12 6.26 13.82
C ILE A 52 0.97 6.75 12.91
N PRO A 53 1.24 7.40 11.76
CA PRO A 53 0.16 7.78 10.84
C PRO A 53 -0.61 6.59 10.28
N ALA A 54 0.03 5.43 10.13
CA ALA A 54 -0.61 4.22 9.62
C ALA A 54 -1.67 3.68 10.60
N ILE A 55 -1.42 3.71 11.91
CA ILE A 55 -2.42 3.35 12.94
C ILE A 55 -3.68 4.22 12.76
N PHE A 56 -3.50 5.53 12.67
CA PHE A 56 -4.64 6.43 12.54
C PHE A 56 -5.41 6.21 11.24
N SER A 57 -4.71 6.06 10.12
CA SER A 57 -5.35 5.72 8.83
C SER A 57 -6.11 4.40 8.88
N SER A 58 -5.57 3.38 9.55
CA SER A 58 -6.23 2.08 9.72
C SER A 58 -7.48 2.15 10.60
N LEU A 59 -7.43 2.95 11.68
CA LEU A 59 -8.59 3.18 12.55
C LEU A 59 -9.73 3.88 11.82
N VAL A 60 -9.43 4.84 10.94
CA VAL A 60 -10.44 5.47 10.07
C VAL A 60 -11.09 4.44 9.16
N ALA A 61 -10.30 3.60 8.50
CA ALA A 61 -10.82 2.53 7.64
C ALA A 61 -11.72 1.56 8.42
N ALA A 62 -11.32 1.18 9.65
CA ALA A 62 -12.12 0.33 10.52
C ALA A 62 -13.46 0.99 10.91
N GLN A 63 -13.43 2.28 11.29
CA GLN A 63 -14.62 3.01 11.68
C GLN A 63 -15.62 3.16 10.52
N VAL A 64 -15.15 3.65 9.37
CA VAL A 64 -16.00 3.89 8.19
C VAL A 64 -16.54 2.57 7.62
N GLY A 65 -15.69 1.56 7.48
CA GLY A 65 -16.10 0.26 6.97
C GLY A 65 -17.10 -0.49 7.86
N SER A 66 -17.04 -0.28 9.18
CA SER A 66 -17.99 -0.90 10.12
C SER A 66 -19.35 -0.22 10.12
N ILE A 67 -19.41 1.08 9.83
CA ILE A 67 -20.63 1.89 9.80
C ILE A 67 -21.34 1.80 8.44
N LEU A 68 -20.58 1.91 7.37
CA LEU A 68 -21.06 1.93 5.98
C LEU A 68 -20.38 0.81 5.16
N PRO A 69 -20.75 -0.45 5.35
CA PRO A 69 -20.17 -1.56 4.60
C PRO A 69 -20.78 -1.65 3.20
N VAL A 70 -20.56 -0.62 2.38
CA VAL A 70 -21.02 -0.51 0.99
C VAL A 70 -19.83 -0.27 0.07
N SER A 71 -19.87 -0.83 -1.13
CA SER A 71 -18.84 -0.58 -2.14
C SER A 71 -18.83 0.91 -2.51
N ALA A 72 -17.62 1.49 -2.72
CA ALA A 72 -17.43 2.92 -2.88
C ALA A 72 -17.88 3.78 -1.67
N SER A 73 -17.94 3.18 -0.47
CA SER A 73 -18.25 3.89 0.78
C SER A 73 -17.37 5.13 0.99
N ASP A 74 -16.22 5.14 0.39
CA ASP A 74 -15.21 6.18 0.49
C ASP A 74 -15.66 7.55 -0.07
N TYR A 75 -16.19 7.58 -1.30
CA TYR A 75 -16.77 8.78 -1.90
C TYR A 75 -18.08 9.14 -1.21
N VAL A 76 -18.98 8.16 -1.05
CA VAL A 76 -20.32 8.36 -0.50
C VAL A 76 -20.24 8.93 0.92
N PHE A 77 -19.41 8.36 1.78
CA PHE A 77 -19.22 8.86 3.14
C PHE A 77 -18.75 10.32 3.16
N THR A 78 -17.68 10.63 2.42
CA THR A 78 -17.10 11.97 2.44
C THR A 78 -18.05 13.00 1.82
N SER A 79 -18.71 12.65 0.72
CA SER A 79 -19.67 13.56 0.07
C SER A 79 -20.91 13.84 0.92
N THR A 80 -21.38 12.83 1.68
CA THR A 80 -22.51 12.98 2.59
C THR A 80 -22.18 13.79 3.84
N VAL A 81 -21.01 13.54 4.42
CA VAL A 81 -20.60 14.17 5.69
C VAL A 81 -20.04 15.58 5.49
N LEU A 82 -19.32 15.84 4.40
CA LEU A 82 -18.71 17.13 4.10
C LEU A 82 -19.40 17.83 2.92
N SER A 83 -19.00 17.47 1.70
CA SER A 83 -19.58 17.97 0.46
C SER A 83 -19.16 17.10 -0.74
N PRO A 84 -19.93 17.12 -1.86
CA PRO A 84 -19.56 16.40 -3.08
C PRO A 84 -18.17 16.80 -3.62
N LEU A 85 -17.80 18.10 -3.49
CA LEU A 85 -16.49 18.59 -3.93
C LEU A 85 -15.35 17.97 -3.10
N LEU A 86 -15.48 17.92 -1.77
CA LEU A 86 -14.48 17.32 -0.90
C LEU A 86 -14.42 15.80 -1.08
N GLY A 87 -15.56 15.15 -1.32
CA GLY A 87 -15.59 13.74 -1.72
C GLY A 87 -14.81 13.47 -3.00
N PHE A 88 -15.02 14.32 -4.02
CA PHE A 88 -14.28 14.26 -5.28
C PHE A 88 -12.77 14.48 -5.08
N LEU A 89 -12.38 15.57 -4.40
CA LEU A 89 -10.97 15.90 -4.17
C LEU A 89 -10.24 14.79 -3.41
N LYS A 90 -10.91 14.18 -2.43
CA LYS A 90 -10.36 13.05 -1.68
C LYS A 90 -10.07 11.84 -2.58
N VAL A 91 -11.06 11.41 -3.39
CA VAL A 91 -10.88 10.27 -4.29
C VAL A 91 -9.83 10.58 -5.35
N TRP A 92 -9.81 11.81 -5.86
CA TRP A 92 -8.81 12.25 -6.82
C TRP A 92 -7.40 12.21 -6.23
N ALA A 93 -7.21 12.64 -4.98
CA ALA A 93 -5.93 12.56 -4.27
C ALA A 93 -5.46 11.10 -4.10
N ALA A 94 -6.37 10.18 -3.74
CA ALA A 94 -6.05 8.76 -3.65
C ALA A 94 -5.65 8.16 -5.02
N MET A 95 -6.37 8.53 -6.08
CA MET A 95 -6.04 8.09 -7.44
C MET A 95 -4.66 8.61 -7.88
N LEU A 96 -4.34 9.86 -7.57
CA LEU A 96 -3.04 10.46 -7.88
C LEU A 96 -1.92 9.71 -7.14
N GLY A 97 -2.09 9.46 -5.83
CA GLY A 97 -1.15 8.68 -5.03
C GLY A 97 -0.92 7.28 -5.58
N ALA A 98 -1.98 6.60 -5.98
CA ALA A 98 -1.90 5.25 -6.56
C ALA A 98 -1.22 5.24 -7.94
N MET A 99 -1.55 6.20 -8.82
CA MET A 99 -0.96 6.27 -10.16
C MET A 99 0.53 6.63 -10.14
N VAL A 100 0.96 7.47 -9.21
CA VAL A 100 2.39 7.79 -9.02
C VAL A 100 3.13 6.64 -8.33
N GLY A 101 2.47 5.90 -7.45
CA GLY A 101 3.02 4.68 -6.85
C GLY A 101 3.19 3.52 -7.84
N GLY A 102 2.42 3.50 -8.92
CA GLY A 102 2.49 2.44 -9.94
C GLY A 102 3.88 2.23 -10.56
N PRO A 103 4.56 3.29 -11.04
CA PRO A 103 5.94 3.21 -11.54
C PRO A 103 6.94 2.66 -10.52
N LEU A 104 6.81 3.02 -9.23
CA LEU A 104 7.64 2.44 -8.16
C LEU A 104 7.54 0.92 -8.14
N LEU A 105 6.31 0.40 -8.17
CA LEU A 105 6.06 -1.03 -8.14
C LEU A 105 6.58 -1.73 -9.41
N ALA A 106 6.45 -1.07 -10.57
CA ALA A 106 6.95 -1.58 -11.84
C ALA A 106 8.48 -1.63 -11.88
N TYR A 107 9.14 -0.59 -11.39
CA TYR A 107 10.60 -0.59 -11.25
C TYR A 107 11.08 -1.62 -10.23
N GLY A 108 10.36 -1.78 -9.11
CA GLY A 108 10.69 -2.83 -8.16
C GLY A 108 10.54 -4.23 -8.76
N PHE A 109 9.53 -4.45 -9.59
CA PHE A 109 9.44 -5.70 -10.35
C PHE A 109 10.65 -5.88 -11.26
N ALA A 110 11.06 -4.84 -12.00
CA ALA A 110 12.20 -4.88 -12.90
C ALA A 110 13.53 -5.13 -12.15
N ASP A 111 13.70 -4.49 -11.00
CA ASP A 111 14.89 -4.64 -10.16
C ASP A 111 15.06 -6.09 -9.68
N TYR A 112 14.00 -6.73 -9.19
CA TYR A 112 14.07 -8.15 -8.81
C TYR A 112 14.15 -9.10 -10.01
N PHE A 113 13.58 -8.73 -11.16
CA PHE A 113 13.73 -9.52 -12.39
C PHE A 113 15.16 -9.55 -12.91
N SER A 114 15.92 -8.46 -12.73
CA SER A 114 17.33 -8.37 -13.14
C SER A 114 18.24 -9.34 -12.38
N PHE A 115 17.80 -9.87 -11.22
CA PHE A 115 18.50 -10.96 -10.53
C PHE A 115 18.66 -12.21 -11.42
N PHE A 116 17.67 -12.50 -12.24
CA PHE A 116 17.71 -13.64 -13.18
C PHE A 116 18.27 -13.28 -14.54
N MET A 117 18.10 -12.01 -14.96
CA MET A 117 18.50 -11.51 -16.29
C MET A 117 19.17 -10.12 -16.16
N PRO A 118 20.43 -10.05 -15.71
CA PRO A 118 21.12 -8.77 -15.43
C PRO A 118 21.26 -7.82 -16.62
N GLU A 119 21.37 -8.39 -17.84
CA GLU A 119 21.60 -7.63 -19.08
C GLU A 119 20.30 -7.00 -19.64
N THR A 120 19.16 -7.18 -18.99
CA THR A 120 17.88 -6.70 -19.51
C THR A 120 17.63 -5.25 -19.13
N ASP A 121 17.13 -4.46 -20.08
CA ASP A 121 16.78 -3.07 -19.82
C ASP A 121 15.67 -2.93 -18.76
N ARG A 122 15.98 -2.21 -17.69
CA ARG A 122 15.09 -1.99 -16.53
C ARG A 122 13.76 -1.37 -16.92
N VAL A 123 13.76 -0.40 -17.85
CA VAL A 123 12.56 0.28 -18.32
C VAL A 123 11.69 -0.67 -19.13
N ALA A 124 12.31 -1.46 -20.01
CA ALA A 124 11.61 -2.44 -20.83
C ALA A 124 10.91 -3.51 -19.99
N ILE A 125 11.55 -4.01 -18.92
CA ILE A 125 10.92 -4.97 -17.98
C ILE A 125 9.75 -4.31 -17.25
N ALA A 126 9.92 -3.10 -16.70
CA ALA A 126 8.88 -2.38 -15.99
C ALA A 126 7.64 -2.13 -16.88
N VAL A 127 7.85 -1.67 -18.11
CA VAL A 127 6.81 -1.46 -19.12
C VAL A 127 6.11 -2.76 -19.48
N SER A 128 6.88 -3.83 -19.73
CA SER A 128 6.34 -5.16 -20.07
C SER A 128 5.47 -5.72 -18.96
N ALA A 129 5.87 -5.57 -17.70
CA ALA A 129 5.11 -6.01 -16.54
C ALA A 129 3.75 -5.28 -16.46
N VAL A 130 3.74 -3.95 -16.63
CA VAL A 130 2.50 -3.16 -16.60
C VAL A 130 1.59 -3.54 -17.76
N ILE A 131 2.14 -3.71 -18.98
CA ILE A 131 1.36 -4.13 -20.16
C ILE A 131 0.76 -5.52 -19.95
N ALA A 132 1.56 -6.50 -19.49
CA ALA A 132 1.08 -7.86 -19.26
C ALA A 132 -0.07 -7.88 -18.23
N ILE A 133 0.08 -7.14 -17.12
CA ILE A 133 -0.96 -7.06 -16.09
C ILE A 133 -2.19 -6.31 -16.60
N THR A 134 -2.01 -5.28 -17.43
CA THR A 134 -3.13 -4.59 -18.08
C THR A 134 -3.93 -5.54 -18.96
N ILE A 135 -3.25 -6.33 -19.78
CA ILE A 135 -3.88 -7.33 -20.65
C ILE A 135 -4.68 -8.33 -19.80
N VAL A 136 -4.09 -8.87 -18.73
CA VAL A 136 -4.76 -9.79 -17.80
C VAL A 136 -6.06 -9.17 -17.25
N ASN A 137 -6.02 -7.89 -16.87
CA ASN A 137 -7.19 -7.17 -16.35
C ASN A 137 -8.27 -6.94 -17.42
N LEU A 138 -7.88 -6.61 -18.65
CA LEU A 138 -8.83 -6.44 -19.77
C LEU A 138 -9.57 -7.74 -20.11
N PHE A 139 -8.91 -8.89 -19.94
CA PHE A 139 -9.54 -10.20 -20.10
C PHE A 139 -10.43 -10.61 -18.91
N GLY A 140 -10.48 -9.80 -17.84
CA GLY A 140 -11.28 -10.09 -16.66
C GLY A 140 -10.77 -11.27 -15.83
N LEU A 141 -9.49 -11.63 -15.96
CA LEU A 141 -8.87 -12.72 -15.21
C LEU A 141 -8.62 -12.28 -13.77
N ARG A 142 -9.42 -12.81 -12.85
CA ARG A 142 -9.34 -12.45 -11.42
C ARG A 142 -8.50 -13.48 -10.67
N ILE A 143 -7.51 -13.00 -9.93
CA ILE A 143 -6.80 -13.84 -8.96
C ILE A 143 -7.80 -14.23 -7.86
N SER A 144 -7.98 -15.54 -7.66
CA SER A 144 -8.89 -16.03 -6.63
C SER A 144 -8.37 -15.70 -5.22
N VAL A 145 -9.29 -15.59 -4.25
CA VAL A 145 -8.91 -15.41 -2.83
C VAL A 145 -7.96 -16.53 -2.36
N ARG A 146 -8.15 -17.75 -2.85
CA ARG A 146 -7.28 -18.89 -2.51
C ARG A 146 -5.86 -18.70 -3.04
N SER A 147 -5.70 -18.30 -4.31
CA SER A 147 -4.39 -17.99 -4.90
C SER A 147 -3.71 -16.87 -4.14
N GLN A 148 -4.43 -15.83 -3.76
CA GLN A 148 -3.89 -14.74 -2.96
C GLN A 148 -3.40 -15.24 -1.59
N ILE A 149 -4.17 -16.07 -0.89
CA ILE A 149 -3.75 -16.66 0.40
C ILE A 149 -2.44 -17.44 0.22
N VAL A 150 -2.33 -18.28 -0.80
CA VAL A 150 -1.11 -19.07 -1.06
C VAL A 150 0.09 -18.15 -1.32
N MET A 151 -0.07 -17.16 -2.21
CA MET A 151 1.00 -16.23 -2.55
C MET A 151 1.46 -15.41 -1.32
N VAL A 152 0.52 -14.88 -0.56
CA VAL A 152 0.82 -14.13 0.67
C VAL A 152 1.51 -15.01 1.71
N SER A 153 1.06 -16.24 1.90
CA SER A 153 1.71 -17.19 2.82
C SER A 153 3.16 -17.46 2.40
N ILE A 154 3.42 -17.63 1.11
CA ILE A 154 4.77 -17.87 0.59
C ILE A 154 5.67 -16.67 0.92
N PHE A 155 5.30 -15.47 0.52
CA PHE A 155 6.20 -14.33 0.71
C PHE A 155 6.32 -13.89 2.17
N VAL A 156 5.25 -13.97 2.99
CA VAL A 156 5.35 -13.67 4.44
C VAL A 156 6.26 -14.68 5.12
N THR A 157 6.13 -15.98 4.79
CA THR A 157 7.01 -17.01 5.35
C THR A 157 8.46 -16.76 4.95
N ALA A 158 8.72 -16.43 3.67
CA ALA A 158 10.07 -16.13 3.20
C ALA A 158 10.65 -14.90 3.94
N LEU A 159 9.90 -13.84 4.11
CA LEU A 159 10.34 -12.66 4.87
C LEU A 159 10.59 -12.96 6.35
N MET A 160 9.76 -13.79 6.97
CA MET A 160 9.95 -14.18 8.37
C MET A 160 11.15 -15.11 8.57
N VAL A 161 11.44 -16.01 7.63
CA VAL A 161 12.66 -16.82 7.67
C VAL A 161 13.90 -15.93 7.52
N LEU A 162 13.89 -14.95 6.59
CA LEU A 162 14.96 -13.96 6.47
C LEU A 162 15.13 -13.18 7.77
N ALA A 163 14.04 -12.67 8.35
CA ALA A 163 14.10 -11.85 9.56
C ALA A 163 14.58 -12.66 10.77
N ILE A 164 13.99 -13.83 11.03
CA ILE A 164 14.34 -14.66 12.18
C ILE A 164 15.73 -15.25 12.02
N GLY A 165 16.06 -15.80 10.86
CA GLY A 165 17.38 -16.37 10.58
C GLY A 165 18.47 -15.32 10.64
N GLY A 166 18.24 -14.16 10.01
CA GLY A 166 19.19 -13.06 9.98
C GLY A 166 19.48 -12.46 11.36
N MET A 167 18.53 -12.52 12.33
CA MET A 167 18.76 -12.07 13.70
C MET A 167 19.97 -12.75 14.37
N PHE A 168 20.26 -14.01 14.01
CA PHE A 168 21.40 -14.75 14.55
C PHE A 168 22.73 -14.46 13.83
N HIS A 169 22.68 -13.69 12.74
CA HIS A 169 23.84 -13.36 11.91
C HIS A 169 24.12 -11.85 11.84
N ILE A 170 23.41 -11.06 12.68
CA ILE A 170 23.63 -9.61 12.76
C ILE A 170 25.08 -9.32 13.22
N ASP A 171 25.80 -8.53 12.42
CA ASP A 171 27.03 -7.90 12.84
C ASP A 171 26.70 -6.54 13.51
N ILE A 172 27.00 -6.43 14.80
CA ILE A 172 26.74 -5.23 15.60
C ILE A 172 27.61 -4.05 15.12
N GLU A 173 28.77 -4.32 14.55
CA GLU A 173 29.65 -3.27 14.01
C GLU A 173 28.98 -2.53 12.84
N LEU A 174 28.24 -3.25 11.99
CA LEU A 174 27.46 -2.67 10.89
C LEU A 174 26.32 -1.77 11.39
N MET A 175 25.82 -2.02 12.59
CA MET A 175 24.75 -1.25 13.22
C MET A 175 25.25 0.01 13.94
N THR A 176 26.56 0.23 13.98
CA THR A 176 27.18 1.34 14.73
C THR A 176 27.96 2.28 13.82
N PRO A 177 27.71 3.61 13.86
CA PRO A 177 26.67 4.30 14.64
C PRO A 177 25.26 4.08 14.07
N LEU A 178 24.25 4.02 14.92
CA LEU A 178 22.87 3.70 14.52
C LEU A 178 22.29 4.72 13.51
N ALA A 179 22.54 6.01 13.70
CA ALA A 179 22.09 7.09 12.82
C ALA A 179 23.29 7.91 12.30
N PRO A 180 24.10 7.37 11.37
CA PRO A 180 25.34 8.00 10.92
C PRO A 180 25.14 9.34 10.19
N LEU A 181 23.99 9.53 9.57
CA LEU A 181 23.58 10.77 8.88
C LEU A 181 22.69 11.67 9.74
N GLY A 182 22.57 11.34 11.04
CA GLY A 182 21.76 12.07 12.00
C GLY A 182 20.27 11.69 11.98
N TRP A 183 19.57 12.06 13.06
CA TRP A 183 18.14 11.75 13.24
C TRP A 183 17.23 12.47 12.24
N GLY A 184 17.67 13.60 11.67
CA GLY A 184 16.96 14.28 10.59
C GLY A 184 16.81 13.40 9.34
N ALA A 185 17.85 12.64 8.97
CA ALA A 185 17.80 11.69 7.87
C ALA A 185 16.85 10.51 8.16
N VAL A 186 16.80 10.04 9.40
CA VAL A 186 15.85 8.99 9.83
C VAL A 186 14.41 9.49 9.69
N LEU A 187 14.13 10.74 10.10
CA LEU A 187 12.80 11.36 9.93
C LEU A 187 12.46 11.55 8.45
N ALA A 188 13.42 11.96 7.63
CA ALA A 188 13.23 12.09 6.19
C ALA A 188 12.88 10.72 5.53
N ALA A 189 13.54 9.65 5.95
CA ALA A 189 13.25 8.30 5.47
C ALA A 189 11.88 7.77 5.94
N ALA A 190 11.34 8.26 7.05
CA ALA A 190 10.03 7.86 7.54
C ALA A 190 8.88 8.27 6.59
N VAL A 191 9.06 9.33 5.80
CA VAL A 191 8.06 9.77 4.81
C VAL A 191 7.85 8.72 3.72
N PRO A 192 8.84 8.33 2.92
CA PRO A 192 8.67 7.27 1.94
C PRO A 192 8.40 5.90 2.60
N ALA A 193 8.87 5.64 3.84
CA ALA A 193 8.53 4.42 4.57
C ALA A 193 7.01 4.30 4.83
N TYR A 194 6.31 5.42 5.03
CA TYR A 194 4.85 5.41 5.19
C TYR A 194 4.13 4.84 3.97
N TYR A 195 4.70 4.97 2.77
CA TYR A 195 4.14 4.33 1.57
C TYR A 195 3.90 2.83 1.79
N SER A 196 4.81 2.15 2.48
CA SER A 196 4.70 0.72 2.77
C SER A 196 3.46 0.35 3.61
N TYR A 197 2.94 1.28 4.39
CA TYR A 197 1.75 1.08 5.22
C TYR A 197 0.45 1.57 4.55
N THR A 198 0.50 2.05 3.31
CA THR A 198 -0.70 2.45 2.56
C THR A 198 -1.49 1.21 2.11
N GLY A 199 -2.79 1.37 1.85
CA GLY A 199 -3.63 0.29 1.32
C GLY A 199 -4.76 -0.18 2.24
N PHE A 200 -4.84 0.26 3.51
CA PHE A 200 -5.95 -0.09 4.42
C PHE A 200 -7.32 0.31 3.86
N THR A 201 -7.36 1.34 3.03
CA THR A 201 -8.58 1.82 2.37
C THR A 201 -9.18 0.82 1.40
N MET A 202 -8.37 -0.09 0.86
CA MET A 202 -8.84 -1.12 -0.06
C MET A 202 -9.81 -2.10 0.60
N LEU A 203 -9.79 -2.22 1.93
CA LEU A 203 -10.78 -2.96 2.72
C LEU A 203 -12.21 -2.50 2.40
N LEU A 204 -12.40 -1.21 2.15
CA LEU A 204 -13.70 -0.63 1.86
C LEU A 204 -14.25 -1.06 0.50
N SER A 205 -13.39 -1.42 -0.45
CA SER A 205 -13.83 -1.86 -1.77
C SER A 205 -14.48 -3.24 -1.78
N PHE A 206 -14.17 -4.09 -0.80
CA PHE A 206 -14.78 -5.42 -0.63
C PHE A 206 -15.54 -5.60 0.70
N ALA A 207 -15.83 -4.49 1.40
CA ALA A 207 -16.53 -4.51 2.69
C ALA A 207 -17.93 -5.20 2.61
N GLU A 208 -18.61 -5.09 1.46
CA GLU A 208 -19.89 -5.76 1.22
C GLU A 208 -19.78 -7.30 1.19
N GLU A 209 -18.63 -7.84 0.77
CA GLU A 209 -18.38 -9.27 0.64
C GLU A 209 -17.94 -9.91 1.96
N ILE A 210 -17.64 -9.11 2.99
CA ILE A 210 -17.18 -9.60 4.29
C ILE A 210 -18.36 -10.16 5.10
N LYS A 211 -18.18 -11.37 5.63
CA LYS A 211 -19.10 -11.96 6.60
C LYS A 211 -19.04 -11.19 7.92
N ASN A 212 -20.21 -10.86 8.49
CA ASN A 212 -20.33 -10.11 9.76
C ASN A 212 -19.44 -8.83 9.79
N PRO A 213 -19.63 -7.89 8.85
CA PRO A 213 -18.69 -6.78 8.64
C PRO A 213 -18.48 -5.92 9.89
N ALA A 214 -19.52 -5.63 10.66
CA ALA A 214 -19.45 -4.83 11.87
C ALA A 214 -18.52 -5.39 12.97
N ARG A 215 -18.26 -6.71 12.98
CA ARG A 215 -17.30 -7.37 13.88
C ARG A 215 -15.97 -7.61 13.19
N ASN A 216 -16.02 -8.12 11.96
CA ASN A 216 -14.82 -8.61 11.30
C ASN A 216 -13.96 -7.49 10.72
N ILE A 217 -14.52 -6.36 10.28
CA ILE A 217 -13.72 -5.26 9.72
C ILE A 217 -12.70 -4.72 10.72
N PRO A 218 -13.04 -4.37 11.97
CA PRO A 218 -12.04 -3.96 12.95
C PRO A 218 -10.99 -5.03 13.24
N LEU A 219 -11.39 -6.30 13.31
CA LEU A 219 -10.46 -7.41 13.53
C LEU A 219 -9.52 -7.64 12.33
N ILE A 220 -10.04 -7.49 11.11
CA ILE A 220 -9.23 -7.55 9.88
C ILE A 220 -8.16 -6.46 9.93
N VAL A 221 -8.54 -5.23 10.23
CA VAL A 221 -7.60 -4.11 10.35
C VAL A 221 -6.55 -4.40 11.43
N PHE A 222 -6.96 -4.85 12.60
CA PHE A 222 -6.05 -5.15 13.70
C PHE A 222 -5.03 -6.25 13.34
N PHE A 223 -5.49 -7.41 12.86
CA PHE A 223 -4.59 -8.52 12.53
C PHE A 223 -3.70 -8.19 11.32
N THR A 224 -4.23 -7.52 10.32
CA THR A 224 -3.44 -7.03 9.18
C THR A 224 -2.34 -6.08 9.65
N PHE A 225 -2.70 -5.09 10.47
CA PHE A 225 -1.77 -4.11 10.99
C PHE A 225 -0.66 -4.78 11.82
N LEU A 226 -1.02 -5.67 12.73
CA LEU A 226 -0.07 -6.41 13.55
C LEU A 226 0.92 -7.22 12.70
N THR A 227 0.41 -7.96 11.70
CA THR A 227 1.24 -8.75 10.79
C THR A 227 2.20 -7.86 10.01
N VAL A 228 1.69 -6.79 9.40
CA VAL A 228 2.49 -5.88 8.57
C VAL A 228 3.56 -5.19 9.41
N ALA A 229 3.18 -4.64 10.58
CA ALA A 229 4.13 -3.96 11.47
C ALA A 229 5.25 -4.90 11.94
N THR A 230 4.90 -6.15 12.30
CA THR A 230 5.89 -7.16 12.72
C THR A 230 6.85 -7.48 11.58
N VAL A 231 6.34 -7.80 10.40
CA VAL A 231 7.17 -8.14 9.24
C VAL A 231 8.10 -6.98 8.87
N TYR A 232 7.56 -5.77 8.75
CA TYR A 232 8.36 -4.61 8.33
C TYR A 232 9.43 -4.26 9.35
N THR A 233 9.09 -4.18 10.63
CA THR A 233 10.07 -3.87 11.67
C THR A 233 11.17 -4.92 11.76
N SER A 234 10.81 -6.21 11.70
CA SER A 234 11.77 -7.31 11.78
C SER A 234 12.74 -7.31 10.59
N VAL A 235 12.22 -7.19 9.38
CA VAL A 235 13.03 -7.18 8.15
C VAL A 235 13.95 -5.96 8.12
N THR A 236 13.41 -4.76 8.37
CA THR A 236 14.20 -3.51 8.33
C THR A 236 15.22 -3.39 9.46
N PHE A 237 15.01 -4.09 10.57
CA PHE A 237 15.99 -4.20 11.65
C PHE A 237 17.16 -5.10 11.26
N VAL A 238 16.89 -6.21 10.60
CA VAL A 238 17.90 -7.25 10.31
C VAL A 238 18.81 -6.87 9.13
N ILE A 239 18.25 -6.30 8.06
CA ILE A 239 19.00 -6.07 6.81
C ILE A 239 20.29 -5.24 7.01
N PRO A 240 20.29 -4.11 7.72
CA PRO A 240 21.51 -3.31 7.89
C PRO A 240 22.55 -3.95 8.82
N GLY A 241 22.17 -4.99 9.56
CA GLY A 241 23.11 -5.82 10.32
C GLY A 241 23.73 -6.97 9.52
N LEU A 242 23.23 -7.23 8.29
CA LEU A 242 23.76 -8.25 7.39
C LEU A 242 24.63 -7.66 6.28
N ILE A 243 24.28 -6.45 5.81
CA ILE A 243 24.97 -5.75 4.72
C ILE A 243 25.22 -4.30 5.16
N PRO A 244 26.42 -3.73 4.89
CA PRO A 244 26.69 -2.33 5.18
C PRO A 244 25.63 -1.40 4.57
N TRP A 245 25.06 -0.50 5.37
CA TRP A 245 23.99 0.38 4.95
C TRP A 245 24.34 1.26 3.73
N ARG A 246 25.63 1.57 3.55
CA ARG A 246 26.10 2.34 2.38
C ARG A 246 25.93 1.58 1.08
N GLU A 247 26.07 0.26 1.11
CA GLU A 247 25.89 -0.62 -0.04
C GLU A 247 24.41 -0.88 -0.28
N LEU A 248 23.63 -1.06 0.79
CA LEU A 248 22.18 -1.32 0.69
C LEU A 248 21.43 -0.29 -0.15
N GLY A 249 21.85 0.99 -0.10
CA GLY A 249 21.21 2.06 -0.88
C GLY A 249 21.38 1.90 -2.40
N SER A 250 22.37 1.15 -2.87
CA SER A 250 22.70 0.91 -4.28
C SER A 250 22.35 -0.51 -4.76
N ILE A 251 22.05 -1.42 -3.83
CA ILE A 251 21.71 -2.81 -4.16
C ILE A 251 20.33 -2.87 -4.82
N VAL A 252 20.25 -3.58 -5.92
CA VAL A 252 19.02 -3.72 -6.73
C VAL A 252 18.00 -4.65 -6.08
N ALA A 253 18.45 -5.75 -5.47
CA ALA A 253 17.62 -6.74 -4.80
C ALA A 253 18.04 -6.96 -3.33
N PRO A 254 17.88 -5.96 -2.45
CA PRO A 254 18.53 -5.94 -1.14
C PRO A 254 18.15 -7.10 -0.22
N LEU A 255 16.93 -7.62 -0.32
CA LEU A 255 16.51 -8.76 0.51
C LEU A 255 17.08 -10.09 0.01
N SER A 256 17.24 -10.24 -1.31
CA SER A 256 17.84 -11.42 -1.88
C SER A 256 19.33 -11.49 -1.55
N ASP A 257 20.03 -10.36 -1.65
CA ASP A 257 21.45 -10.27 -1.29
C ASP A 257 21.65 -10.47 0.22
N ALA A 258 20.79 -9.89 1.06
CA ALA A 258 20.81 -10.14 2.51
C ALA A 258 20.60 -11.62 2.84
N ALA A 259 19.69 -12.30 2.15
CA ALA A 259 19.47 -13.73 2.33
C ALA A 259 20.71 -14.55 1.94
N ALA A 260 21.40 -14.19 0.87
CA ALA A 260 22.60 -14.88 0.39
C ALA A 260 23.78 -14.81 1.37
N THR A 261 23.78 -13.88 2.35
CA THR A 261 24.86 -13.78 3.35
C THR A 261 24.89 -14.96 4.33
N PHE A 262 23.76 -15.64 4.58
CA PHE A 262 23.67 -16.70 5.58
C PHE A 262 22.76 -17.87 5.20
N LEU A 263 21.97 -17.73 4.15
CA LEU A 263 21.09 -18.79 3.64
C LEU A 263 21.67 -19.41 2.36
N PRO A 264 21.28 -20.66 2.01
CA PRO A 264 21.70 -21.27 0.77
C PRO A 264 21.28 -20.47 -0.48
N ASP A 265 22.06 -20.53 -1.57
CA ASP A 265 21.85 -19.77 -2.80
C ASP A 265 20.43 -19.88 -3.38
N TRP A 266 19.81 -21.07 -3.30
CA TRP A 266 18.43 -21.25 -3.76
C TRP A 266 17.42 -20.37 -3.01
N TYR A 267 17.75 -19.96 -1.78
CA TYR A 267 16.84 -19.14 -0.98
C TYR A 267 16.82 -17.69 -1.47
N ALA A 268 17.93 -17.14 -1.92
CA ALA A 268 17.98 -15.83 -2.57
C ALA A 268 17.08 -15.81 -3.82
N ALA A 269 17.12 -16.87 -4.62
CA ALA A 269 16.20 -17.04 -5.76
C ALA A 269 14.73 -17.14 -5.30
N ALA A 270 14.44 -17.83 -4.20
CA ALA A 270 13.10 -17.93 -3.64
C ALA A 270 12.58 -16.58 -3.14
N ILE A 271 13.40 -15.76 -2.48
CA ILE A 271 13.08 -14.37 -2.09
C ILE A 271 12.79 -13.53 -3.35
N THR A 272 13.62 -13.67 -4.39
CA THR A 272 13.43 -12.96 -5.66
C THR A 272 12.09 -13.31 -6.31
N ILE A 273 11.74 -14.58 -6.37
CA ILE A 273 10.42 -15.01 -6.89
C ILE A 273 9.29 -14.47 -6.03
N ALA A 274 9.44 -14.49 -4.70
CA ALA A 274 8.44 -13.92 -3.79
C ALA A 274 8.27 -12.41 -4.03
N ALA A 275 9.35 -11.68 -4.27
CA ALA A 275 9.32 -10.25 -4.59
C ALA A 275 8.63 -9.97 -5.93
N LEU A 276 8.90 -10.76 -6.97
CA LEU A 276 8.26 -10.66 -8.27
C LEU A 276 6.74 -10.90 -8.18
N LEU A 277 6.32 -11.94 -7.44
CA LEU A 277 4.91 -12.21 -7.18
C LEU A 277 4.25 -11.07 -6.41
N ALA A 278 4.91 -10.55 -5.38
CA ALA A 278 4.42 -9.43 -4.58
C ALA A 278 4.31 -8.15 -5.43
N ALA A 279 5.31 -7.83 -6.26
CA ALA A 279 5.29 -6.68 -7.15
C ALA A 279 4.19 -6.81 -8.22
N GLY A 280 4.06 -7.96 -8.86
CA GLY A 280 3.02 -8.23 -9.84
C GLY A 280 1.61 -8.08 -9.26
N THR A 281 1.36 -8.63 -8.06
CA THR A 281 0.07 -8.46 -7.38
C THR A 281 -0.21 -7.03 -6.97
N SER A 282 0.81 -6.26 -6.57
CA SER A 282 0.67 -4.84 -6.21
C SER A 282 0.35 -3.97 -7.42
N ILE A 283 1.03 -4.17 -8.56
CA ILE A 283 0.70 -3.47 -9.83
C ILE A 283 -0.75 -3.78 -10.22
N ASN A 284 -1.14 -5.05 -10.14
CA ASN A 284 -2.51 -5.47 -10.42
C ASN A 284 -3.52 -4.80 -9.51
N ALA A 285 -3.25 -4.74 -8.21
CA ALA A 285 -4.11 -4.08 -7.22
C ALA A 285 -4.28 -2.59 -7.50
N VAL A 286 -3.20 -1.88 -7.85
CA VAL A 286 -3.23 -0.45 -8.23
C VAL A 286 -4.10 -0.24 -9.47
N ILE A 287 -3.90 -1.02 -10.52
CA ILE A 287 -4.68 -0.90 -11.76
C ILE A 287 -6.17 -1.16 -11.49
N ILE A 288 -6.51 -2.24 -10.80
CA ILE A 288 -7.92 -2.60 -10.51
C ILE A 288 -8.59 -1.57 -9.61
N ALA A 289 -7.97 -1.23 -8.48
CA ALA A 289 -8.60 -0.34 -7.51
C ALA A 289 -8.78 1.08 -8.07
N THR A 290 -7.77 1.60 -8.76
CA THR A 290 -7.79 2.94 -9.33
C THR A 290 -8.77 3.03 -10.49
N SER A 291 -8.80 2.03 -11.40
CA SER A 291 -9.76 2.01 -12.51
C SER A 291 -11.20 1.94 -12.02
N ARG A 292 -11.50 1.17 -10.97
CA ARG A 292 -12.83 1.15 -10.36
C ARG A 292 -13.21 2.47 -9.72
N SER A 293 -12.25 3.18 -9.14
CA SER A 293 -12.48 4.52 -8.59
C SER A 293 -12.81 5.53 -9.71
N PHE A 294 -12.06 5.52 -10.82
CA PHE A 294 -12.39 6.33 -12.00
C PHE A 294 -13.76 6.00 -12.58
N PHE A 295 -14.05 4.71 -12.72
CA PHE A 295 -15.35 4.23 -13.18
C PHE A 295 -16.50 4.74 -12.29
N ALA A 296 -16.38 4.61 -10.97
CA ALA A 296 -17.40 5.05 -10.02
C ALA A 296 -17.65 6.56 -10.08
N VAL A 297 -16.60 7.37 -10.20
CA VAL A 297 -16.69 8.83 -10.33
C VAL A 297 -17.29 9.22 -11.69
N ALA A 298 -16.94 8.54 -12.78
CA ALA A 298 -17.51 8.76 -14.10
C ALA A 298 -19.02 8.36 -14.16
N ARG A 299 -19.40 7.27 -13.48
CA ARG A 299 -20.80 6.85 -13.35
C ARG A 299 -21.66 7.91 -12.64
N ASN A 300 -21.08 8.68 -11.73
CA ASN A 300 -21.72 9.83 -11.08
C ASN A 300 -21.68 11.12 -11.92
N ARG A 301 -21.29 11.06 -13.21
CA ARG A 301 -21.26 12.16 -14.16
C ARG A 301 -20.27 13.28 -13.81
N ILE A 302 -19.25 12.98 -13.00
CA ILE A 302 -18.19 13.93 -12.64
C ILE A 302 -17.07 13.88 -13.69
N TYR A 303 -16.80 12.69 -14.24
CA TYR A 303 -15.87 12.47 -15.35
C TYR A 303 -16.61 12.18 -16.66
N PRO A 304 -15.92 12.27 -17.82
CA PRO A 304 -16.49 11.93 -19.11
C PRO A 304 -17.11 10.54 -19.11
N LYS A 305 -18.30 10.41 -19.75
CA LYS A 305 -19.08 9.16 -19.78
C LYS A 305 -18.29 7.98 -20.37
N ALA A 306 -17.34 8.23 -21.26
CA ALA A 306 -16.48 7.21 -21.86
C ALA A 306 -15.74 6.37 -20.79
N ILE A 307 -15.30 6.98 -19.67
CA ILE A 307 -14.57 6.29 -18.59
C ILE A 307 -15.51 5.31 -17.84
N SER A 308 -16.84 5.49 -17.92
CA SER A 308 -17.81 4.57 -17.34
C SER A 308 -18.24 3.44 -18.30
N HIS A 309 -17.52 3.26 -19.41
CA HIS A 309 -17.74 2.14 -20.32
C HIS A 309 -17.38 0.81 -19.64
N VAL A 310 -18.20 -0.19 -19.88
CA VAL A 310 -18.00 -1.58 -19.41
C VAL A 310 -18.00 -2.49 -20.64
N SER A 311 -16.98 -3.26 -20.81
CA SER A 311 -16.86 -4.24 -21.89
C SER A 311 -17.97 -5.27 -21.81
N ALA A 312 -18.67 -5.49 -22.91
CA ALA A 312 -19.76 -6.47 -22.98
C ALA A 312 -19.27 -7.93 -22.85
N SER A 313 -18.00 -8.19 -23.21
CA SER A 313 -17.43 -9.54 -23.18
C SER A 313 -16.89 -9.93 -21.80
N THR A 314 -16.25 -9.00 -21.08
CA THR A 314 -15.55 -9.28 -19.83
C THR A 314 -16.23 -8.70 -18.59
N ASN A 315 -17.19 -7.78 -18.77
CA ASN A 315 -17.83 -7.00 -17.69
C ASN A 315 -16.82 -6.19 -16.84
N GLU A 316 -15.69 -5.79 -17.43
CA GLU A 316 -14.67 -4.96 -16.78
C GLU A 316 -14.70 -3.53 -17.35
N PRO A 317 -14.32 -2.50 -16.56
CA PRO A 317 -14.27 -1.10 -16.98
C PRO A 317 -13.02 -0.83 -17.83
N ASP A 318 -13.03 -1.31 -19.07
CA ASP A 318 -11.89 -1.35 -19.98
C ASP A 318 -11.25 0.03 -20.24
N VAL A 319 -12.05 1.07 -20.47
CA VAL A 319 -11.55 2.44 -20.69
C VAL A 319 -10.85 2.98 -19.44
N ALA A 320 -11.39 2.71 -18.26
CA ALA A 320 -10.77 3.14 -17.00
C ALA A 320 -9.47 2.35 -16.73
N ILE A 321 -9.42 1.04 -17.04
CA ILE A 321 -8.19 0.22 -16.94
C ILE A 321 -7.11 0.78 -17.86
N LEU A 322 -7.43 1.04 -19.13
CA LEU A 322 -6.47 1.61 -20.08
C LEU A 322 -5.98 2.98 -19.64
N LEU A 323 -6.86 3.85 -19.15
CA LEU A 323 -6.49 5.19 -18.66
C LEU A 323 -5.44 5.09 -17.54
N VAL A 324 -5.70 4.27 -16.52
CA VAL A 324 -4.76 4.10 -15.40
C VAL A 324 -3.44 3.52 -15.88
N SER A 325 -3.48 2.50 -16.73
CA SER A 325 -2.28 1.87 -17.27
C SER A 325 -1.42 2.84 -18.09
N VAL A 326 -2.04 3.68 -18.94
CA VAL A 326 -1.32 4.72 -19.70
C VAL A 326 -0.65 5.73 -18.77
N VAL A 327 -1.31 6.14 -17.67
CA VAL A 327 -0.70 7.07 -16.71
C VAL A 327 0.47 6.41 -15.98
N VAL A 328 0.35 5.15 -15.56
CA VAL A 328 1.46 4.41 -14.94
C VAL A 328 2.63 4.25 -15.91
N LEU A 329 2.36 3.88 -17.16
CA LEU A 329 3.39 3.79 -18.22
C LEU A 329 4.06 5.14 -18.48
N GLY A 330 3.28 6.22 -18.55
CA GLY A 330 3.81 7.58 -18.62
C GLY A 330 4.70 7.94 -17.43
N GLY A 331 4.31 7.52 -16.22
CA GLY A 331 5.12 7.70 -15.02
C GLY A 331 6.49 7.00 -15.09
N ILE A 332 6.57 5.81 -15.71
CA ILE A 332 7.83 5.09 -15.92
C ILE A 332 8.82 5.91 -16.78
N THR A 333 8.33 6.67 -17.76
CA THR A 333 9.22 7.46 -18.64
C THR A 333 9.99 8.57 -17.94
N PHE A 334 9.54 9.01 -16.75
CA PHE A 334 10.26 10.04 -15.97
C PHE A 334 11.53 9.52 -15.29
N GLN A 335 11.74 8.21 -15.23
CA GLN A 335 12.94 7.56 -14.66
C GLN A 335 13.36 8.10 -13.29
N GLY A 336 12.39 8.46 -12.45
CA GLY A 336 12.63 8.91 -11.09
C GLY A 336 13.19 7.81 -10.18
N SER A 337 13.80 8.19 -9.07
CA SER A 337 14.21 7.21 -8.06
C SER A 337 13.01 6.60 -7.33
N ILE A 338 13.19 5.40 -6.80
CA ILE A 338 12.17 4.69 -5.99
C ILE A 338 11.69 5.57 -4.83
N ALA A 339 12.61 6.24 -4.13
CA ALA A 339 12.27 7.14 -3.02
C ALA A 339 11.46 8.36 -3.48
N GLN A 340 11.77 8.93 -4.66
CA GLN A 340 10.99 10.04 -5.23
C GLN A 340 9.56 9.62 -5.55
N TYR A 341 9.36 8.49 -6.21
CA TYR A 341 8.02 7.97 -6.49
C TYR A 341 7.23 7.70 -5.21
N ALA A 342 7.88 7.08 -4.21
CA ALA A 342 7.25 6.83 -2.91
C ALA A 342 6.82 8.14 -2.24
N THR A 343 7.71 9.14 -2.19
CA THR A 343 7.43 10.44 -1.56
C THR A 343 6.29 11.18 -2.24
N VAL A 344 6.31 11.28 -3.58
CA VAL A 344 5.25 11.95 -4.33
C VAL A 344 3.91 11.22 -4.21
N SER A 345 3.94 9.87 -4.23
CA SER A 345 2.73 9.06 -3.98
C SER A 345 2.14 9.32 -2.59
N VAL A 346 3.00 9.45 -1.58
CA VAL A 346 2.59 9.74 -0.20
C VAL A 346 1.88 11.10 -0.10
N ILE A 347 2.25 12.12 -0.89
CA ILE A 347 1.53 13.40 -0.90
C ILE A 347 0.06 13.21 -1.28
N GLY A 348 -0.24 12.40 -2.28
CA GLY A 348 -1.61 12.07 -2.65
C GLY A 348 -2.38 11.37 -1.50
N TRP A 349 -1.75 10.41 -0.86
CA TRP A 349 -2.33 9.71 0.30
C TRP A 349 -2.50 10.63 1.53
N MET A 350 -1.62 11.62 1.68
CA MET A 350 -1.73 12.64 2.72
C MET A 350 -2.95 13.52 2.53
N LEU A 351 -3.14 14.09 1.34
CA LEU A 351 -4.32 14.89 1.01
C LEU A 351 -5.62 14.09 1.24
N TYR A 352 -5.62 12.83 0.80
CA TYR A 352 -6.70 11.89 1.07
C TYR A 352 -6.98 11.75 2.56
N GLY A 353 -5.93 11.55 3.38
CA GLY A 353 -6.03 11.35 4.82
C GLY A 353 -6.57 12.60 5.56
N ILE A 354 -6.11 13.80 5.18
CA ILE A 354 -6.59 15.06 5.77
C ILE A 354 -8.10 15.21 5.58
N ILE A 355 -8.58 15.06 4.35
CA ILE A 355 -10.02 15.18 4.05
C ILE A 355 -10.81 14.12 4.82
N TRP A 356 -10.27 12.92 4.93
CA TRP A 356 -10.91 11.81 5.63
C TRP A 356 -10.96 12.03 7.14
N GLY A 357 -9.89 12.58 7.74
CA GLY A 357 -9.85 12.97 9.14
C GLY A 357 -10.91 14.02 9.48
N ILE A 358 -11.04 15.05 8.63
CA ILE A 358 -12.09 16.09 8.79
C ILE A 358 -13.51 15.48 8.71
N ALA A 359 -13.72 14.56 7.75
CA ALA A 359 -15.00 13.87 7.62
C ALA A 359 -15.32 13.03 8.87
N LEU A 360 -14.30 12.35 9.40
CA LEU A 360 -14.46 11.50 10.58
C LEU A 360 -14.92 12.27 11.82
N VAL A 361 -14.35 13.45 12.07
CA VAL A 361 -14.75 14.32 13.20
C VAL A 361 -16.23 14.76 13.08
N ARG A 362 -16.72 14.97 11.87
CA ARG A 362 -18.11 15.35 11.61
C ARG A 362 -19.10 14.18 11.62
N LEU A 363 -18.62 12.95 11.64
CA LEU A 363 -19.44 11.74 11.61
C LEU A 363 -20.53 11.71 12.71
N PRO A 364 -20.22 11.96 14.01
CA PRO A 364 -21.23 11.88 15.07
C PRO A 364 -22.35 12.90 14.92
N THR A 365 -22.08 14.07 14.31
CA THR A 365 -23.05 15.16 14.13
C THR A 365 -23.86 15.03 12.83
N LYS A 366 -23.25 14.47 11.77
CA LYS A 366 -23.88 14.37 10.44
C LYS A 366 -24.61 13.06 10.21
N LEU A 367 -24.16 11.99 10.83
CA LEU A 367 -24.75 10.66 10.76
C LEU A 367 -24.90 10.05 12.17
N PRO A 368 -25.65 10.70 13.08
CA PRO A 368 -25.74 10.29 14.49
C PRO A 368 -26.28 8.87 14.65
N ASP A 369 -27.33 8.49 13.91
CA ASP A 369 -27.94 7.18 14.00
C ASP A 369 -26.96 6.05 13.60
N HIS A 370 -26.20 6.27 12.53
CA HIS A 370 -25.17 5.32 12.08
C HIS A 370 -24.01 5.23 13.08
N TYR A 371 -23.60 6.36 13.66
CA TYR A 371 -22.52 6.38 14.66
C TYR A 371 -22.96 5.68 15.95
N HIS A 372 -24.15 5.99 16.46
CA HIS A 372 -24.62 5.43 17.73
C HIS A 372 -24.98 3.95 17.64
N SER A 373 -25.49 3.48 16.50
CA SER A 373 -25.83 2.06 16.26
C SER A 373 -24.63 1.19 15.90
N ALA A 374 -23.44 1.79 15.61
CA ALA A 374 -22.25 1.06 15.23
C ALA A 374 -21.74 0.16 16.37
N LYS A 375 -21.46 -1.11 16.05
CA LYS A 375 -20.83 -2.05 17.00
C LYS A 375 -19.36 -1.69 17.32
N PHE A 376 -18.66 -1.14 16.35
CA PHE A 376 -17.32 -0.57 16.53
C PHE A 376 -17.43 0.94 16.34
N LYS A 377 -17.10 1.68 17.39
CA LYS A 377 -17.07 3.14 17.36
C LYS A 377 -15.88 3.67 18.13
N LEU A 378 -15.17 4.60 17.53
CA LEU A 378 -14.10 5.32 18.19
C LEU A 378 -14.72 6.43 19.06
N PRO A 379 -14.29 6.60 20.31
CA PRO A 379 -14.71 7.74 21.14
C PRO A 379 -14.37 9.08 20.47
N ILE A 380 -15.19 10.09 20.71
CA ILE A 380 -15.03 11.42 20.10
C ILE A 380 -13.61 12.00 20.28
N PRO A 381 -12.96 11.91 21.46
CA PRO A 381 -11.57 12.36 21.60
C PRO A 381 -10.59 11.63 20.66
N ILE A 382 -10.80 10.34 20.43
CA ILE A 382 -9.96 9.56 19.49
C ILE A 382 -10.22 9.98 18.05
N LEU A 383 -11.46 10.30 17.67
CA LEU A 383 -11.77 10.86 16.34
C LEU A 383 -11.00 12.15 16.08
N TRP A 384 -10.99 13.07 17.07
CA TRP A 384 -10.21 14.30 16.98
C TRP A 384 -8.70 14.03 16.95
N LEU A 385 -8.20 13.16 17.83
CA LEU A 385 -6.79 12.79 17.84
C LEU A 385 -6.37 12.19 16.49
N THR A 386 -7.21 11.32 15.92
CA THR A 386 -6.98 10.72 14.60
C THR A 386 -6.93 11.79 13.51
N ALA A 387 -7.87 12.72 13.49
CA ALA A 387 -7.89 13.79 12.50
C ALA A 387 -6.66 14.71 12.63
N VAL A 388 -6.29 15.09 13.87
CA VAL A 388 -5.09 15.91 14.13
C VAL A 388 -3.82 15.15 13.78
N ALA A 389 -3.68 13.90 14.20
CA ALA A 389 -2.49 13.09 13.92
C ALA A 389 -2.30 12.88 12.42
N VAL A 390 -3.36 12.52 11.68
CA VAL A 390 -3.31 12.39 10.24
C VAL A 390 -2.94 13.73 9.58
N SER A 391 -3.52 14.84 10.01
CA SER A 391 -3.22 16.16 9.46
C SER A 391 -1.82 16.66 9.83
N TYR A 392 -1.40 16.48 11.09
CA TYR A 392 -0.11 16.96 11.59
C TYR A 392 1.07 16.18 10.99
N THR A 393 1.01 14.87 11.00
CA THR A 393 2.07 14.04 10.39
C THR A 393 2.22 14.31 8.89
N HIS A 394 1.12 14.68 8.24
CA HIS A 394 1.12 15.01 6.83
C HIS A 394 1.63 16.43 6.52
N LEU A 395 1.54 17.36 7.44
CA LEU A 395 2.03 18.74 7.25
C LEU A 395 3.51 18.89 7.62
N THR A 396 4.02 18.10 8.56
CA THR A 396 5.38 18.24 9.09
C THR A 396 6.43 17.39 8.39
N LEU A 397 6.05 16.22 7.85
CA LEU A 397 6.99 15.32 7.18
C LEU A 397 7.55 15.84 5.84
N PRO A 398 6.80 16.57 4.96
CA PRO A 398 7.33 17.04 3.68
C PRO A 398 8.27 18.25 3.77
N THR A 399 8.40 18.90 4.94
CA THR A 399 9.15 20.16 5.06
C THR A 399 10.64 20.00 5.39
N THR A 400 11.14 18.79 5.52
CA THR A 400 12.59 18.56 5.63
C THR A 400 13.22 18.64 4.24
N PRO A 401 14.01 19.68 3.95
CA PRO A 401 14.72 19.75 2.68
C PRO A 401 15.69 18.58 2.59
N TYR A 402 15.63 17.85 1.50
CA TYR A 402 16.71 16.97 1.09
C TYR A 402 17.90 17.88 0.72
N VAL A 403 18.87 18.01 1.60
CA VAL A 403 20.18 18.58 1.32
C VAL A 403 21.11 17.45 0.92
#